data_1c4f6060935a520bc9b7edcc552f8d33
#
_entry.id   1c4f6060935a520bc9b7edcc552f8d33
#
_cell.length_a   1.000
_cell.length_b   1.000
_cell.length_c   1.000
_cell.angle_alpha   90.00
_cell.angle_beta   90.00
_cell.angle_gamma   90.00
#
_symmetry.space_group_name_H-M   'P 1'
#
loop_
_entity.id
_entity.type
_entity.pdbx_description
1 polymer ?
#
loop_
_entity_poly.entity_id
_entity_poly.type
_entity_poly.pdbx_seq_one_letter_code
_entity_poly.pdbx_strand_id
1 'polypeptide(L)' 'AARAKGLAEIDGLILANNSNMLRLMRSLGFTIGPFPDDPDFKLASKAL' A
#
# COMPACT_ATOMS: atom_id res chain seq x y z
N ALA A 1 -5.85 -12.61 9.92
CA ALA A 1 -6.28 -12.42 9.80
C ALA A 1 -6.94 -12.13 9.70
N ALA A 2 -7.02 -12.24 9.71
CA ALA A 2 -7.69 -12.01 9.71
C ALA A 2 -8.14 -11.46 9.29
N ARG A 3 -8.17 -11.40 8.88
CA ARG A 3 -8.65 -10.90 8.44
C ARG A 3 -9.67 -11.13 8.20
N ALA A 4 -9.84 -11.71 8.42
CA ALA A 4 -10.96 -12.08 8.29
C ALA A 4 -11.89 -11.17 8.29
N LYS A 5 -12.20 -10.80 8.85
CA LYS A 5 -12.98 -9.99 8.86
C LYS A 5 -12.76 -9.11 8.00
N GLY A 6 -11.95 -9.09 7.67
CA GLY A 6 -11.80 -8.08 7.01
C GLY A 6 -11.87 -7.96 5.79
N LEU A 7 -12.08 -8.35 5.61
CA LEU A 7 -12.43 -8.19 4.63
C LEU A 7 -12.24 -7.20 3.78
N ALA A 8 -12.17 -6.34 3.99
CA ALA A 8 -12.27 -5.24 3.12
C ALA A 8 -11.02 -4.43 3.10
N GLU A 9 -9.94 -5.02 2.72
CA GLU A 9 -8.67 -4.34 2.63
C GLU A 9 -7.90 -4.78 1.41
N ILE A 10 -7.28 -3.84 0.70
CA ILE A 10 -6.45 -4.13 -0.47
C ILE A 10 -5.03 -3.70 -0.18
N ASP A 11 -4.07 -4.60 -0.39
CA ASP A 11 -2.66 -4.30 -0.20
C ASP A 11 -1.90 -4.46 -1.50
N GLY A 12 -0.86 -3.66 -1.67
CA GLY A 12 0.00 -3.77 -2.84
C GLY A 12 1.38 -3.23 -2.54
N LEU A 13 2.37 -3.66 -3.31
CA LEU A 13 3.73 -3.16 -3.19
C LEU A 13 4.04 -2.26 -4.36
N ILE A 14 4.70 -1.15 -4.09
CA ILE A 14 5.06 -0.17 -5.11
C ILE A 14 6.53 0.15 -4.92
N LEU A 15 7.26 0.27 -6.02
CA LEU A 15 8.66 0.67 -5.93
C LEU A 15 8.77 2.03 -5.27
N ALA A 16 9.67 2.14 -4.32
CA ALA A 16 9.81 3.37 -3.54
C ALA A 16 10.23 4.55 -4.39
N ASN A 17 10.89 4.30 -5.52
CA ASN A 17 11.31 5.37 -6.40
C ASN A 17 10.30 5.68 -7.51
N ASN A 18 9.13 5.03 -7.48
CA ASN A 18 8.11 5.28 -8.46
C ASN A 18 7.15 6.34 -7.92
N SER A 19 7.59 7.59 -7.94
CA SER A 19 6.83 8.65 -7.32
C SER A 19 5.49 8.92 -8.00
N ASN A 20 5.39 8.68 -9.29
CA ASN A 20 4.12 8.87 -9.98
C ASN A 20 3.07 7.88 -9.47
N MET A 21 3.46 6.62 -9.30
CA MET A 21 2.54 5.62 -8.82
C MET A 21 2.17 5.87 -7.35
N LEU A 22 3.15 6.26 -6.55
CA LEU A 22 2.88 6.58 -5.14
C LEU A 22 1.88 7.72 -5.03
N ARG A 23 2.05 8.74 -5.85
CA ARG A 23 1.14 9.87 -5.85
C ARG A 23 -0.26 9.44 -6.27
N LEU A 24 -0.36 8.61 -7.30
CA LEU A 24 -1.64 8.11 -7.77
C LEU A 24 -2.34 7.30 -6.69
N MET A 25 -1.61 6.43 -6.03
CA MET A 25 -2.20 5.59 -4.99
C MET A 25 -2.71 6.43 -3.82
N ARG A 26 -1.96 7.46 -3.44
CA ARG A 26 -2.42 8.35 -2.37
C ARG A 26 -3.66 9.11 -2.80
N SER A 27 -3.72 9.50 -4.06
CA SER A 27 -4.88 10.18 -4.60
C SER A 27 -6.11 9.29 -4.56
N LEU A 28 -5.91 8.00 -4.70
CA LEU A 28 -7.00 7.04 -4.64
C LEU A 28 -7.41 6.68 -3.20
N GLY A 29 -6.72 7.23 -2.22
CA GLY A 29 -7.05 6.97 -0.83
C GLY A 29 -6.24 5.89 -0.16
N PHE A 30 -5.17 5.42 -0.80
CA PHE A 30 -4.31 4.42 -0.19
C PHE A 30 -3.41 5.04 0.86
N THR A 31 -3.12 4.26 1.89
CA THR A 31 -2.14 4.64 2.90
C THR A 31 -0.80 4.05 2.49
N ILE A 32 0.21 4.89 2.40
CA ILE A 32 1.53 4.46 1.97
C ILE A 32 2.44 4.40 3.18
N GLY A 33 3.10 3.28 3.35
CA GLY A 33 4.03 3.10 4.47
C GLY A 33 5.27 2.35 4.05
N PRO A 34 6.23 2.22 4.94
CA PRO A 34 7.46 1.48 4.61
C PRO A 34 7.19 -0.01 4.58
N PHE A 35 7.94 -0.70 3.73
CA PHE A 35 7.88 -2.15 3.69
C PHE A 35 9.17 -2.68 4.33
N PRO A 36 9.09 -3.25 5.52
CA PRO A 36 10.30 -3.62 6.25
C PRO A 36 11.09 -4.77 5.62
N ASP A 37 10.43 -5.62 4.86
CA ASP A 37 11.11 -6.75 4.24
C ASP A 37 11.99 -6.32 3.08
N ASP A 38 11.67 -5.21 2.44
CA ASP A 38 12.43 -4.75 1.29
C ASP A 38 12.32 -3.22 1.21
N PRO A 39 13.40 -2.52 1.54
CA PRO A 39 13.36 -1.05 1.55
C PRO A 39 13.17 -0.42 0.18
N ASP A 40 13.33 -1.19 -0.89
CA ASP A 40 13.10 -0.67 -2.23
C ASP A 40 11.62 -0.58 -2.55
N PHE A 41 10.75 -1.07 -1.68
CA PHE A 41 9.32 -1.03 -1.90
C PHE A 41 8.61 -0.26 -0.81
N LYS A 42 7.44 0.25 -1.15
CA LYS A 42 6.52 0.84 -0.19
C LYS A 42 5.24 0.00 -0.18
N LEU A 43 4.63 -0.07 0.97
CA LEU A 43 3.38 -0.80 1.12
C LEU A 43 2.22 0.17 0.99
N ALA A 44 1.33 -0.12 0.06
CA ALA A 44 0.11 0.65 -0.11
C ALA A 44 -1.06 -0.20 0.36
N SER A 45 -1.91 0.36 1.18
CA SER A 45 -3.08 -0.36 1.65
C SER A 45 -4.28 0.56 1.71
N LYS A 46 -5.44 -0.01 1.54
CA LYS A 46 -6.66 0.77 1.56
C LYS A 46 -7.78 -0.07 2.15
N ALA A 47 -8.48 0.49 3.09
CA ALA A 47 -9.67 -0.15 3.65
C ALA A 47 -10.86 0.15 2.75
N LEU A 48 -11.60 -0.85 2.43
CA LEU A 48 -12.82 -0.73 1.64
C LEU A 48 -14.08 -0.66 2.54
#